data_743693d252736992599815049b0c9a63
#
_entry.id   743693d252736992599815049b0c9a63
#
_cell.length_a   1.000
_cell.length_b   1.000
_cell.length_c   1.000
_cell.angle_alpha   90.00
_cell.angle_beta   90.00
_cell.angle_gamma   90.00
#
_symmetry.space_group_name_H-M   'P 1'
#
loop_
_entity.id
_entity.type
_entity.pdbx_description
1 polymer ?
#
loop_
_entity_poly.entity_id
_entity_poly.type
_entity_poly.pdbx_seq_one_letter_code
_entity_poly.pdbx_strand_id
1 'polypeptide(L)'
;MSKLTHFAVLSAVGFTALQAAEVPAKPWLVIADWQTRSAETVNHANPVSGTFGRSRSGTEVIWATPTAAVDFEYYRYKNDFTGTIQGSDQAYGHTTDLMLTGFKQWDWNAKYSVQTLYALESAYEEGVSLSRGFRWGFGGAARWRPDAETDITLGVMLQDRFESGVLPIPYLKAVWRPCQAAEVELRATGLQNGLIIRGYLTADRATRVDLSVMYETLTFRLADSSTYGSRAVSVGEVPLRIGVTQFLERSGTWFVQGSFEWVAFSRHSFVHAGETQGVFQTAATWGFSARAGARF
;
A
#
# COMPACT_ATOMS: atom_id res chain seq x y z
N MET A 1 -3.13 -6.11 -31.21
CA MET A 1 -2.06 -5.60 -30.34
C MET A 1 -2.73 -4.78 -29.25
N SER A 2 -2.96 -5.38 -28.10
CA SER A 2 -3.67 -4.76 -26.97
C SER A 2 -2.67 -3.90 -26.21
N LYS A 3 -2.88 -2.58 -26.19
CA LYS A 3 -2.18 -1.67 -25.28
C LYS A 3 -2.72 -1.92 -23.88
N LEU A 4 -2.14 -2.89 -23.18
CA LEU A 4 -2.35 -3.03 -21.74
C LEU A 4 -1.67 -1.83 -21.06
N THR A 5 -2.48 -0.86 -20.69
CA THR A 5 -2.08 0.32 -19.93
C THR A 5 -1.56 -0.13 -18.56
N HIS A 6 -0.28 0.04 -18.31
CA HIS A 6 0.35 -0.33 -17.05
C HIS A 6 -0.07 0.70 -15.99
N PHE A 7 -0.83 0.26 -15.01
CA PHE A 7 -1.25 1.07 -13.88
C PHE A 7 -0.18 0.98 -12.78
N ALA A 8 0.65 2.00 -12.66
CA ALA A 8 1.50 2.20 -11.49
C ALA A 8 0.75 3.06 -10.45
N VAL A 9 0.90 2.75 -9.19
CA VAL A 9 -0.02 3.20 -8.17
C VAL A 9 0.73 3.49 -6.86
N LEU A 10 0.36 4.57 -6.16
CA LEU A 10 0.81 4.98 -4.83
C LEU A 10 0.28 4.03 -3.72
N SER A 11 1.05 3.61 -2.74
CA SER A 11 0.56 2.74 -1.66
C SER A 11 -0.10 3.55 -0.54
N ALA A 12 -1.40 3.53 -0.40
CA ALA A 12 -2.11 4.08 0.74
C ALA A 12 -2.48 2.94 1.70
N VAL A 13 -1.54 2.61 2.58
CA VAL A 13 -1.77 1.63 3.64
C VAL A 13 -2.20 2.41 4.86
N GLY A 14 -3.16 2.32 5.54
CA GLY A 14 -3.29 2.88 6.88
C GLY A 14 -4.66 3.41 7.27
N PHE A 15 -5.44 3.95 6.35
CA PHE A 15 -6.71 4.58 6.72
C PHE A 15 -7.81 3.67 7.28
N THR A 16 -7.55 2.38 7.43
CA THR A 16 -8.59 1.41 7.79
C THR A 16 -8.94 1.33 9.28
N ALA A 17 -8.06 1.74 10.15
CA ALA A 17 -8.29 1.56 11.58
C ALA A 17 -9.12 2.69 12.24
N LEU A 18 -9.34 3.81 11.57
CA LEU A 18 -9.82 5.02 12.21
C LEU A 18 -11.26 5.45 11.86
N GLN A 19 -11.93 4.80 10.92
CA GLN A 19 -13.22 5.29 10.41
C GLN A 19 -14.47 4.83 11.15
N ALA A 20 -14.39 4.03 12.19
CA ALA A 20 -15.59 3.40 12.76
C ALA A 20 -15.80 3.50 14.27
N ALA A 21 -14.94 4.18 15.00
CA ALA A 21 -15.14 4.37 16.43
C ALA A 21 -15.31 5.85 16.74
N GLU A 22 -15.98 6.13 17.87
CA GLU A 22 -15.88 7.42 18.57
C GLU A 22 -14.46 7.96 18.47
N VAL A 23 -14.35 9.29 18.26
CA VAL A 23 -13.06 9.99 18.19
C VAL A 23 -12.13 9.41 19.24
N PRO A 24 -11.03 8.79 18.86
CA PRO A 24 -10.14 8.29 19.88
C PRO A 24 -9.66 9.50 20.71
N ALA A 25 -9.77 9.39 22.02
CA ALA A 25 -9.20 10.41 22.92
C ALA A 25 -7.68 10.61 22.67
N LYS A 26 -7.10 9.73 21.89
CA LYS A 26 -5.70 9.69 21.49
C LYS A 26 -5.61 9.72 19.95
N PRO A 27 -5.39 10.89 19.33
CA PRO A 27 -5.45 11.07 17.88
C PRO A 27 -4.23 10.51 17.14
N TRP A 28 -3.13 10.25 17.82
CA TRP A 28 -1.91 9.78 17.23
C TRP A 28 -1.75 8.27 17.34
N LEU A 29 -1.31 7.63 16.25
CA LEU A 29 -0.92 6.23 16.21
C LEU A 29 0.46 6.14 15.55
N VAL A 30 1.40 5.50 16.23
CA VAL A 30 2.75 5.21 15.71
C VAL A 30 2.91 3.71 15.58
N ILE A 31 3.38 3.25 14.44
CA ILE A 31 3.55 1.84 14.10
C ILE A 31 4.97 1.61 13.61
N ALA A 32 5.64 0.60 14.13
CA ALA A 32 6.82 -0.01 13.54
C ALA A 32 6.40 -1.24 12.74
N ASP A 33 6.94 -1.38 11.53
CA ASP A 33 6.62 -2.45 10.58
C ASP A 33 7.89 -3.16 10.11
N TRP A 34 7.81 -4.47 10.02
CA TRP A 34 8.84 -5.29 9.42
C TRP A 34 8.21 -6.41 8.62
N GLN A 35 8.78 -6.70 7.44
CA GLN A 35 8.34 -7.74 6.54
C GLN A 35 9.53 -8.41 5.87
N THR A 36 9.44 -9.72 5.65
CA THR A 36 10.40 -10.47 4.83
C THR A 36 9.67 -11.44 3.93
N ARG A 37 10.22 -11.68 2.75
CA ARG A 37 9.76 -12.67 1.77
C ARG A 37 10.88 -13.59 1.38
N SER A 38 10.56 -14.86 1.12
CA SER A 38 11.50 -15.80 0.55
C SER A 38 11.98 -15.34 -0.83
N ALA A 39 13.21 -15.69 -1.16
CA ALA A 39 13.72 -15.48 -2.51
C ALA A 39 13.14 -16.54 -3.46
N GLU A 40 12.64 -16.08 -4.60
CA GLU A 40 11.97 -16.92 -5.59
C GLU A 40 12.60 -16.78 -6.98
N THR A 41 12.45 -17.84 -7.75
CA THR A 41 12.97 -17.88 -9.13
C THR A 41 12.35 -16.78 -9.98
N VAL A 42 13.19 -16.09 -10.71
CA VAL A 42 12.78 -15.10 -11.70
C VAL A 42 12.43 -15.82 -13.00
N ASN A 43 11.21 -15.59 -13.49
CA ASN A 43 10.65 -16.17 -14.70
C ASN A 43 10.39 -15.09 -15.75
N HIS A 44 10.29 -15.51 -17.03
CA HIS A 44 9.79 -14.70 -18.16
C HIS A 44 10.60 -13.46 -18.52
N ALA A 45 11.89 -13.41 -18.22
CA ALA A 45 12.76 -12.43 -18.82
C ALA A 45 13.86 -13.14 -19.61
N ASN A 46 14.05 -12.77 -20.86
CA ASN A 46 15.10 -13.37 -21.71
C ASN A 46 16.20 -12.33 -21.96
N PRO A 47 17.45 -12.55 -21.58
CA PRO A 47 17.95 -13.66 -20.77
C PRO A 47 18.03 -13.26 -19.28
N VAL A 48 17.14 -13.78 -18.45
CA VAL A 48 17.20 -13.62 -17.00
C VAL A 48 17.19 -14.99 -16.34
N SER A 49 18.15 -15.20 -15.49
CA SER A 49 18.20 -16.33 -14.57
C SER A 49 18.52 -15.80 -13.18
N GLY A 50 17.93 -16.38 -12.15
CA GLY A 50 18.26 -16.02 -10.79
C GLY A 50 17.08 -16.07 -9.84
N THR A 51 17.28 -15.49 -8.67
CA THR A 51 16.24 -15.35 -7.65
C THR A 51 16.09 -13.90 -7.20
N PHE A 52 14.90 -13.53 -6.78
CA PHE A 52 14.60 -12.23 -6.22
C PHE A 52 13.92 -12.39 -4.85
N GLY A 53 14.47 -11.76 -3.84
CA GLY A 53 13.91 -11.68 -2.50
C GLY A 53 13.75 -10.23 -2.08
N ARG A 54 12.84 -9.96 -1.15
CA ARG A 54 12.62 -8.62 -0.62
C ARG A 54 12.30 -8.64 0.86
N SER A 55 12.93 -7.73 1.61
CA SER A 55 12.51 -7.39 2.96
C SER A 55 12.19 -5.91 3.06
N ARG A 56 11.32 -5.55 3.99
CA ARG A 56 10.90 -4.18 4.27
C ARG A 56 10.97 -3.92 5.76
N SER A 57 11.40 -2.72 6.12
CA SER A 57 11.25 -2.18 7.46
C SER A 57 10.81 -0.72 7.38
N GLY A 58 10.05 -0.27 8.36
CA GLY A 58 9.57 1.10 8.32
C GLY A 58 8.76 1.51 9.54
N THR A 59 8.24 2.72 9.43
CA THR A 59 7.42 3.36 10.46
C THR A 59 6.27 4.09 9.79
N GLU A 60 5.10 4.02 10.42
CA GLU A 60 3.89 4.72 10.03
C GLU A 60 3.44 5.59 11.20
N VAL A 61 3.07 6.84 10.93
CA VAL A 61 2.57 7.80 11.91
C VAL A 61 1.24 8.35 11.42
N ILE A 62 0.17 8.00 12.10
CA ILE A 62 -1.19 8.41 11.75
C ILE A 62 -1.67 9.44 12.78
N TRP A 63 -2.17 10.56 12.28
CA TRP A 63 -2.99 11.49 13.04
C TRP A 63 -4.40 11.48 12.48
N ALA A 64 -5.40 11.36 13.37
CA ALA A 64 -6.78 11.31 12.92
C ALA A 64 -7.74 11.96 13.90
N THR A 65 -8.75 12.59 13.30
CA THR A 65 -9.93 13.18 13.95
C THR A 65 -11.19 12.65 13.24
N PRO A 66 -12.41 13.00 13.68
CA PRO A 66 -13.64 12.60 12.99
C PRO A 66 -13.72 13.06 11.53
N THR A 67 -13.10 14.19 11.22
CA THR A 67 -13.25 14.87 9.93
C THR A 67 -11.94 15.03 9.16
N ALA A 68 -10.84 14.50 9.65
CA ALA A 68 -9.56 14.56 8.95
C ALA A 68 -8.64 13.44 9.41
N ALA A 69 -7.81 12.97 8.51
CA ALA A 69 -6.67 12.14 8.87
C ALA A 69 -5.47 12.48 7.99
N VAL A 70 -4.30 12.28 8.56
CA VAL A 70 -2.99 12.37 7.92
C VAL A 70 -2.23 11.12 8.30
N ASP A 71 -1.62 10.49 7.32
CA ASP A 71 -0.80 9.31 7.49
C ASP A 71 0.55 9.57 6.83
N PHE A 72 1.60 9.44 7.60
CA PHE A 72 2.97 9.52 7.14
C PHE A 72 3.61 8.14 7.25
N GLU A 73 4.14 7.65 6.14
CA GLU A 73 4.81 6.35 6.04
C GLU A 73 6.26 6.54 5.59
N TYR A 74 7.15 5.80 6.22
CA TYR A 74 8.53 5.64 5.80
C TYR A 74 8.85 4.17 5.71
N TYR A 75 9.21 3.69 4.52
CA TYR A 75 9.62 2.31 4.30
C TYR A 75 10.95 2.25 3.57
N ARG A 76 11.80 1.33 4.02
CA ARG A 76 13.01 0.92 3.32
C ARG A 76 12.88 -0.52 2.89
N TYR A 77 13.11 -0.76 1.61
CA TYR A 77 13.10 -2.08 1.00
C TYR A 77 14.53 -2.50 0.70
N LYS A 78 14.89 -3.69 1.17
CA LYS A 78 16.10 -4.38 0.77
C LYS A 78 15.71 -5.36 -0.32
N ASN A 79 16.19 -5.13 -1.54
CA ASN A 79 15.96 -5.96 -2.70
C ASN A 79 17.21 -6.82 -2.91
N ASP A 80 17.06 -8.13 -2.81
CA ASP A 80 18.14 -9.10 -2.96
C ASP A 80 17.92 -9.87 -4.28
N PHE A 81 18.69 -9.53 -5.29
CA PHE A 81 18.69 -10.21 -6.58
C PHE A 81 19.97 -11.03 -6.73
N THR A 82 19.83 -12.30 -7.16
CA THR A 82 20.96 -13.14 -7.52
C THR A 82 20.76 -13.67 -8.94
N GLY A 83 21.75 -13.50 -9.80
CA GLY A 83 21.68 -13.87 -11.19
C GLY A 83 22.08 -12.74 -12.12
N THR A 84 21.66 -12.79 -13.37
CA THR A 84 21.97 -11.77 -14.37
C THR A 84 20.73 -11.29 -15.10
N ILE A 85 20.57 -9.99 -15.22
CA ILE A 85 19.57 -9.33 -16.08
C ILE A 85 20.34 -8.47 -17.08
N GLN A 86 20.27 -8.80 -18.37
CA GLN A 86 20.93 -8.06 -19.46
C GLN A 86 22.41 -7.75 -19.18
N GLY A 87 23.13 -8.68 -18.52
CA GLY A 87 24.53 -8.49 -18.16
C GLY A 87 24.79 -7.68 -16.89
N SER A 88 23.73 -7.31 -16.15
CA SER A 88 23.82 -6.72 -14.82
C SER A 88 23.58 -7.76 -13.73
N ASP A 89 24.37 -7.69 -12.66
CA ASP A 89 24.24 -8.57 -11.50
C ASP A 89 23.11 -8.13 -10.55
N GLN A 90 22.45 -7.00 -10.82
CA GLN A 90 21.33 -6.47 -10.04
C GLN A 90 20.21 -5.96 -10.95
N ALA A 91 18.98 -6.29 -10.60
CA ALA A 91 17.79 -5.73 -11.27
C ALA A 91 17.65 -4.23 -10.93
N TYR A 92 17.71 -3.90 -9.65
CA TYR A 92 17.75 -2.57 -9.04
C TYR A 92 18.17 -2.73 -7.57
N GLY A 93 18.69 -1.64 -6.98
CA GLY A 93 19.20 -1.64 -5.61
C GLY A 93 18.12 -1.52 -4.54
N HIS A 94 18.56 -1.18 -3.33
CA HIS A 94 17.64 -0.87 -2.23
C HIS A 94 16.81 0.35 -2.55
N THR A 95 15.55 0.35 -2.08
CA THR A 95 14.63 1.45 -2.36
C THR A 95 14.04 2.02 -1.08
N THR A 96 13.73 3.30 -1.12
CA THR A 96 13.07 4.03 -0.03
C THR A 96 11.75 4.57 -0.54
N ASP A 97 10.73 4.52 0.31
CA ASP A 97 9.41 5.07 0.07
C ASP A 97 9.02 5.96 1.25
N LEU A 98 8.77 7.23 0.97
CA LEU A 98 8.27 8.24 1.88
C LEU A 98 6.91 8.67 1.37
N MET A 99 5.86 8.48 2.15
CA MET A 99 4.50 8.83 1.72
C MET A 99 3.78 9.62 2.80
N LEU A 100 3.10 10.67 2.37
CA LEU A 100 2.15 11.43 3.16
C LEU A 100 0.80 11.39 2.47
N THR A 101 -0.17 10.74 3.09
CA THR A 101 -1.54 10.69 2.58
C THR A 101 -2.51 11.33 3.56
N GLY A 102 -3.67 11.72 3.08
CA GLY A 102 -4.68 12.24 3.97
C GLY A 102 -5.99 12.59 3.31
N PHE A 103 -6.93 12.92 4.15
CA PHE A 103 -8.20 13.49 3.73
C PHE A 103 -8.68 14.57 4.68
N LYS A 104 -9.52 15.47 4.18
CA LYS A 104 -10.38 16.34 4.94
C LYS A 104 -11.83 16.12 4.52
N GLN A 105 -12.72 15.96 5.50
CA GLN A 105 -14.15 15.72 5.30
C GLN A 105 -14.96 16.91 5.75
N TRP A 106 -16.03 17.18 5.02
CA TRP A 106 -17.09 18.13 5.36
C TRP A 106 -18.42 17.37 5.35
N ASP A 107 -19.07 17.33 6.49
CA ASP A 107 -20.36 16.66 6.64
C ASP A 107 -21.47 17.59 6.15
N TRP A 108 -22.24 17.11 5.19
CA TRP A 108 -23.46 17.80 4.73
C TRP A 108 -24.64 17.48 5.64
N ASN A 109 -24.74 16.20 6.04
CA ASN A 109 -25.69 15.72 7.03
C ASN A 109 -25.19 14.38 7.63
N ALA A 110 -26.00 13.72 8.45
CA ALA A 110 -25.61 12.46 9.08
C ALA A 110 -25.26 11.32 8.09
N LYS A 111 -25.78 11.39 6.85
CA LYS A 111 -25.60 10.32 5.83
C LYS A 111 -24.61 10.68 4.73
N TYR A 112 -24.41 11.96 4.45
CA TYR A 112 -23.61 12.41 3.30
C TYR A 112 -22.50 13.36 3.75
N SER A 113 -21.32 13.13 3.22
CA SER A 113 -20.18 14.04 3.36
C SER A 113 -19.36 14.09 2.07
N VAL A 114 -18.56 15.13 1.93
CA VAL A 114 -17.59 15.31 0.85
C VAL A 114 -16.21 15.25 1.44
N GLN A 115 -15.27 14.67 0.73
CA GLN A 115 -13.88 14.56 1.13
C GLN A 115 -12.96 15.15 0.07
N THR A 116 -11.93 15.89 0.47
CA THR A 116 -10.74 16.08 -0.33
C THR A 116 -9.73 15.02 0.05
N LEU A 117 -9.01 14.50 -0.95
CA LEU A 117 -8.01 13.48 -0.83
C LEU A 117 -6.67 14.04 -1.30
N TYR A 118 -5.59 13.72 -0.62
CA TYR A 118 -4.24 14.09 -1.05
C TYR A 118 -3.23 12.98 -0.77
N ALA A 119 -2.21 12.93 -1.61
CA ALA A 119 -1.07 12.04 -1.47
C ALA A 119 0.19 12.74 -1.98
N LEU A 120 1.24 12.71 -1.20
CA LEU A 120 2.58 13.15 -1.58
C LEU A 120 3.51 11.98 -1.33
N GLU A 121 4.29 11.60 -2.31
CA GLU A 121 5.18 10.44 -2.20
C GLU A 121 6.55 10.77 -2.76
N SER A 122 7.58 10.20 -2.17
CA SER A 122 8.91 10.14 -2.75
C SER A 122 9.43 8.72 -2.64
N ALA A 123 9.41 8.01 -3.77
CA ALA A 123 9.83 6.62 -3.87
C ALA A 123 11.02 6.50 -4.83
N TYR A 124 12.16 6.04 -4.32
CA TYR A 124 13.42 6.08 -5.07
C TYR A 124 14.41 5.00 -4.66
N GLU A 125 15.30 4.65 -5.58
CA GLU A 125 16.44 3.78 -5.38
C GLU A 125 17.57 4.51 -4.62
N GLU A 126 18.36 3.78 -3.86
CA GLU A 126 19.54 4.32 -3.19
C GLU A 126 20.49 5.00 -4.19
N GLY A 127 20.98 6.21 -3.83
CA GLY A 127 21.76 7.06 -4.73
C GLY A 127 20.93 8.05 -5.57
N VAL A 128 19.60 7.92 -5.61
CA VAL A 128 18.72 8.91 -6.23
C VAL A 128 18.27 9.95 -5.20
N SER A 129 18.20 11.21 -5.60
CA SER A 129 17.71 12.26 -4.70
C SER A 129 16.20 12.14 -4.45
N LEU A 130 15.77 12.52 -3.25
CA LEU A 130 14.36 12.53 -2.84
C LEU A 130 13.48 13.32 -3.84
N SER A 131 13.94 14.45 -4.34
CA SER A 131 13.19 15.28 -5.28
C SER A 131 12.92 14.59 -6.63
N ARG A 132 13.80 13.70 -7.08
CA ARG A 132 13.60 12.93 -8.32
C ARG A 132 12.58 11.79 -8.15
N GLY A 133 12.40 11.31 -6.93
CA GLY A 133 11.39 10.32 -6.57
C GLY A 133 10.03 10.91 -6.23
N PHE A 134 9.87 12.24 -6.29
CA PHE A 134 8.65 12.91 -5.85
C PHE A 134 7.49 12.74 -6.83
N ARG A 135 6.31 12.46 -6.29
CA ARG A 135 5.02 12.38 -6.97
C ARG A 135 3.93 12.97 -6.08
N TRP A 136 2.82 13.32 -6.69
CA TRP A 136 1.68 13.86 -5.96
C TRP A 136 0.36 13.28 -6.48
N GLY A 137 -0.64 13.30 -5.61
CA GLY A 137 -2.02 13.00 -5.96
C GLY A 137 -2.97 13.92 -5.22
N PHE A 138 -4.03 14.34 -5.90
CA PHE A 138 -5.08 15.18 -5.32
C PHE A 138 -6.43 14.79 -5.89
N GLY A 139 -7.48 14.76 -5.04
CA GLY A 139 -8.78 14.33 -5.49
C GLY A 139 -9.92 14.75 -4.59
N GLY A 140 -11.11 14.30 -4.97
CA GLY A 140 -12.33 14.49 -4.22
C GLY A 140 -13.19 13.24 -4.24
N ALA A 141 -13.94 13.04 -3.16
CA ALA A 141 -14.85 11.93 -3.02
C ALA A 141 -16.13 12.34 -2.28
N ALA A 142 -17.22 11.67 -2.60
CA ALA A 142 -18.46 11.71 -1.84
C ALA A 142 -18.55 10.44 -0.98
N ARG A 143 -18.92 10.60 0.27
CA ARG A 143 -19.14 9.52 1.22
C ARG A 143 -20.62 9.41 1.56
N TRP A 144 -21.13 8.19 1.54
CA TRP A 144 -22.51 7.86 1.86
C TRP A 144 -22.58 6.80 2.94
N ARG A 145 -23.32 7.09 4.00
CA ARG A 145 -23.60 6.21 5.16
C ARG A 145 -25.10 6.04 5.31
N PRO A 146 -25.73 5.09 4.61
CA PRO A 146 -27.19 4.88 4.70
C PRO A 146 -27.62 4.48 6.11
N ASP A 147 -26.77 3.73 6.81
CA ASP A 147 -26.96 3.18 8.16
C ASP A 147 -25.63 3.15 8.94
N ALA A 148 -25.63 2.57 10.14
CA ALA A 148 -24.45 2.43 10.98
C ALA A 148 -23.48 1.34 10.51
N GLU A 149 -23.95 0.42 9.68
CA GLU A 149 -23.22 -0.76 9.22
C GLU A 149 -22.49 -0.52 7.90
N THR A 150 -23.00 0.40 7.08
CA THR A 150 -22.55 0.61 5.70
C THR A 150 -21.92 1.99 5.53
N ASP A 151 -20.73 2.00 4.92
CA ASP A 151 -19.98 3.22 4.63
C ASP A 151 -19.35 3.11 3.23
N ILE A 152 -19.77 3.95 2.30
CA ILE A 152 -19.33 3.93 0.91
C ILE A 152 -18.74 5.29 0.54
N THR A 153 -17.52 5.29 0.04
CA THR A 153 -16.85 6.49 -0.47
C THR A 153 -16.51 6.29 -1.95
N LEU A 154 -16.96 7.21 -2.79
CA LEU A 154 -16.73 7.21 -4.24
C LEU A 154 -16.12 8.53 -4.68
N GLY A 155 -15.11 8.47 -5.53
CA GLY A 155 -14.44 9.69 -6.00
C GLY A 155 -13.48 9.47 -7.14
N VAL A 156 -12.66 10.49 -7.38
CA VAL A 156 -11.57 10.48 -8.35
C VAL A 156 -10.36 11.19 -7.76
N MET A 157 -9.19 10.64 -8.00
CA MET A 157 -7.90 11.23 -7.66
C MET A 157 -7.12 11.48 -8.97
N LEU A 158 -6.61 12.68 -9.15
CA LEU A 158 -5.59 12.98 -10.16
C LEU A 158 -4.24 12.62 -9.58
N GLN A 159 -3.48 11.80 -10.27
CA GLN A 159 -2.22 11.29 -9.76
C GLN A 159 -1.10 11.52 -10.78
N ASP A 160 -0.02 12.14 -10.32
CA ASP A 160 1.22 12.22 -11.07
C ASP A 160 1.91 10.85 -11.11
N ARG A 161 2.51 10.52 -12.24
CA ARG A 161 3.19 9.25 -12.46
C ARG A 161 4.58 9.47 -13.03
N PHE A 162 5.51 8.64 -12.59
CA PHE A 162 6.82 8.61 -13.23
C PHE A 162 6.66 8.31 -14.72
N GLU A 163 7.25 9.18 -15.54
CA GLU A 163 7.38 9.01 -16.99
C GLU A 163 6.06 9.04 -17.81
N SER A 164 4.88 9.18 -17.17
CA SER A 164 3.58 9.04 -17.86
C SER A 164 2.64 10.24 -17.69
N GLY A 165 3.01 11.25 -16.88
CA GLY A 165 2.17 12.42 -16.60
C GLY A 165 1.02 12.13 -15.62
N VAL A 166 0.05 13.03 -15.58
CA VAL A 166 -1.07 12.98 -14.62
C VAL A 166 -2.23 12.16 -15.19
N LEU A 167 -2.74 11.24 -14.38
CA LEU A 167 -3.90 10.40 -14.74
C LEU A 167 -5.02 10.49 -13.70
N PRO A 168 -6.30 10.49 -14.13
CA PRO A 168 -7.43 10.30 -13.25
C PRO A 168 -7.53 8.84 -12.82
N ILE A 169 -7.64 8.62 -11.52
CA ILE A 169 -7.78 7.29 -10.92
C ILE A 169 -9.09 7.23 -10.16
N PRO A 170 -9.96 6.27 -10.42
CA PRO A 170 -11.17 6.08 -9.64
C PRO A 170 -10.82 5.73 -8.19
N TYR A 171 -11.58 6.26 -7.27
CA TYR A 171 -11.48 6.00 -5.84
C TYR A 171 -12.80 5.40 -5.34
N LEU A 172 -12.73 4.16 -4.88
CA LEU A 172 -13.84 3.47 -4.22
C LEU A 172 -13.33 2.86 -2.91
N LYS A 173 -14.04 3.13 -1.83
CA LYS A 173 -13.91 2.39 -0.58
C LYS A 173 -15.31 2.07 -0.08
N ALA A 174 -15.60 0.80 0.16
CA ALA A 174 -16.86 0.36 0.75
C ALA A 174 -16.56 -0.51 1.98
N VAL A 175 -17.18 -0.16 3.10
CA VAL A 175 -17.06 -0.90 4.36
C VAL A 175 -18.45 -1.35 4.78
N TRP A 176 -18.58 -2.62 5.08
CA TRP A 176 -19.79 -3.23 5.60
C TRP A 176 -19.49 -3.98 6.90
N ARG A 177 -20.31 -3.74 7.93
CA ARG A 177 -20.21 -4.33 9.27
C ARG A 177 -21.45 -5.15 9.58
N PRO A 178 -21.56 -6.40 9.08
CA PRO A 178 -22.75 -7.23 9.26
C PRO A 178 -23.07 -7.51 10.74
N CYS A 179 -22.09 -7.41 11.60
CA CYS A 179 -22.26 -7.53 13.04
C CYS A 179 -21.08 -6.85 13.76
N GLN A 180 -21.16 -6.74 15.08
CA GLN A 180 -20.10 -6.12 15.90
C GLN A 180 -18.75 -6.87 15.83
N ALA A 181 -18.76 -8.15 15.46
CA ALA A 181 -17.55 -8.99 15.41
C ALA A 181 -16.93 -9.07 14.02
N ALA A 182 -17.54 -8.50 12.96
CA ALA A 182 -17.06 -8.65 11.60
C ALA A 182 -17.12 -7.34 10.80
N GLU A 183 -16.12 -7.14 9.96
CA GLU A 183 -16.05 -6.04 9.01
C GLU A 183 -15.52 -6.57 7.67
N VAL A 184 -16.15 -6.14 6.59
CA VAL A 184 -15.72 -6.40 5.21
C VAL A 184 -15.44 -5.07 4.54
N GLU A 185 -14.26 -4.93 3.95
CA GLU A 185 -13.83 -3.73 3.25
C GLU A 185 -13.41 -4.05 1.82
N LEU A 186 -14.05 -3.39 0.85
CA LEU A 186 -13.64 -3.37 -0.55
C LEU A 186 -12.91 -2.07 -0.83
N ARG A 187 -11.74 -2.17 -1.48
CA ARG A 187 -10.95 -1.03 -1.94
C ARG A 187 -10.70 -1.09 -3.44
N ALA A 188 -10.85 0.03 -4.11
CA ALA A 188 -10.32 0.30 -5.43
C ALA A 188 -9.89 1.76 -5.43
N THR A 189 -8.72 2.02 -4.86
CA THR A 189 -8.19 3.39 -4.67
C THR A 189 -7.09 3.72 -5.66
N GLY A 190 -6.91 2.84 -6.65
CA GLY A 190 -5.80 2.91 -7.57
C GLY A 190 -4.47 2.46 -6.97
N LEU A 191 -4.31 2.50 -5.66
CA LEU A 191 -3.11 2.19 -4.89
C LEU A 191 -3.17 0.77 -4.35
N GLN A 192 -4.30 0.45 -3.81
CA GLN A 192 -4.64 -0.86 -3.30
C GLN A 192 -6.03 -1.20 -3.81
N ASN A 193 -6.13 -2.33 -4.47
CA ASN A 193 -7.39 -2.80 -5.00
C ASN A 193 -7.62 -4.21 -4.46
N GLY A 194 -8.70 -4.42 -3.74
CA GLY A 194 -8.98 -5.75 -3.19
C GLY A 194 -9.98 -5.77 -2.06
N LEU A 195 -9.97 -6.88 -1.36
CA LEU A 195 -10.91 -7.21 -0.29
C LEU A 195 -10.14 -7.46 1.01
N ILE A 196 -10.68 -6.92 2.10
CA ILE A 196 -10.19 -7.16 3.46
C ILE A 196 -11.37 -7.61 4.31
N ILE A 197 -11.22 -8.72 5.02
CA ILE A 197 -12.19 -9.23 5.97
C ILE A 197 -11.53 -9.21 7.35
N ARG A 198 -12.20 -8.61 8.34
CA ARG A 198 -11.74 -8.53 9.72
C ARG A 198 -12.73 -9.22 10.63
N GLY A 199 -12.23 -10.08 11.51
CA GLY A 199 -13.01 -10.77 12.53
C GLY A 199 -12.45 -10.51 13.94
N TYR A 200 -13.28 -10.13 14.89
CA TYR A 200 -12.90 -10.03 16.30
C TYR A 200 -13.25 -11.33 17.01
N LEU A 201 -12.24 -12.02 17.55
CA LEU A 201 -12.39 -13.34 18.18
C LEU A 201 -12.89 -13.24 19.63
N THR A 202 -12.73 -12.08 20.25
CA THR A 202 -13.09 -11.86 21.66
C THR A 202 -14.15 -10.78 21.78
N ALA A 203 -15.06 -10.91 22.75
CA ALA A 203 -16.13 -9.95 22.98
C ALA A 203 -15.62 -8.54 23.35
N ASP A 204 -14.45 -8.45 23.98
CA ASP A 204 -13.75 -7.21 24.30
C ASP A 204 -12.94 -6.64 23.12
N ARG A 205 -12.99 -7.33 21.94
CA ARG A 205 -12.25 -6.99 20.72
C ARG A 205 -10.71 -6.94 20.90
N ALA A 206 -10.19 -7.62 21.91
CA ALA A 206 -8.76 -7.64 22.19
C ALA A 206 -7.97 -8.41 21.11
N THR A 207 -8.59 -9.37 20.43
CA THR A 207 -7.97 -10.17 19.38
C THR A 207 -8.73 -10.02 18.07
N ARG A 208 -8.03 -9.63 17.00
CA ARG A 208 -8.58 -9.48 15.63
C ARG A 208 -7.82 -10.38 14.67
N VAL A 209 -8.54 -11.04 13.79
CA VAL A 209 -7.99 -11.75 12.63
C VAL A 209 -8.33 -10.97 11.38
N ASP A 210 -7.34 -10.79 10.50
CA ASP A 210 -7.47 -10.10 9.23
C ASP A 210 -7.16 -11.10 8.10
N LEU A 211 -8.03 -11.17 7.10
CA LEU A 211 -7.79 -11.87 5.83
C LEU A 211 -7.87 -10.85 4.71
N SER A 212 -6.90 -10.80 3.82
CA SER A 212 -6.93 -9.87 2.70
C SER A 212 -6.39 -10.49 1.41
N VAL A 213 -7.02 -10.08 0.30
CA VAL A 213 -6.54 -10.31 -1.08
C VAL A 213 -6.46 -8.94 -1.74
N MET A 214 -5.26 -8.53 -2.08
CA MET A 214 -5.01 -7.18 -2.61
C MET A 214 -4.24 -7.26 -3.92
N TYR A 215 -4.51 -6.35 -4.83
CA TYR A 215 -3.58 -6.00 -5.90
C TYR A 215 -2.86 -4.72 -5.47
N GLU A 216 -1.55 -4.81 -5.31
CA GLU A 216 -0.70 -3.70 -4.86
C GLU A 216 0.28 -3.34 -5.96
N THR A 217 0.56 -2.05 -6.10
CA THR A 217 1.60 -1.57 -7.01
C THR A 217 2.51 -0.59 -6.29
N LEU A 218 3.80 -0.85 -6.35
CA LEU A 218 4.86 0.03 -5.88
C LEU A 218 5.62 0.57 -7.09
N THR A 219 6.03 1.82 -7.08
CA THR A 219 6.82 2.36 -8.18
C THR A 219 7.95 3.20 -7.64
N PHE A 220 9.17 2.90 -8.06
CA PHE A 220 10.38 3.56 -7.60
C PHE A 220 11.11 4.25 -8.74
N ARG A 221 11.65 5.43 -8.48
CA ARG A 221 12.60 6.10 -9.36
C ARG A 221 13.94 5.39 -9.27
N LEU A 222 14.50 5.02 -10.40
CA LEU A 222 15.79 4.34 -10.49
C LEU A 222 16.94 5.31 -10.73
N ALA A 223 18.16 4.88 -10.40
CA ALA A 223 19.39 5.58 -10.76
C ALA A 223 19.56 5.59 -12.30
N ASP A 224 20.30 6.57 -12.81
CA ASP A 224 20.50 6.74 -14.26
C ASP A 224 21.31 5.58 -14.90
N SER A 225 21.99 4.77 -14.08
CA SER A 225 22.74 3.56 -14.46
C SER A 225 21.91 2.27 -14.33
N SER A 226 20.58 2.39 -14.23
CA SER A 226 19.70 1.25 -13.99
C SER A 226 19.64 0.26 -15.14
N THR A 227 19.22 -0.96 -14.83
CA THR A 227 18.93 -2.03 -15.79
C THR A 227 17.93 -1.55 -16.85
N TYR A 228 18.13 -1.96 -18.11
CA TYR A 228 17.35 -1.57 -19.28
C TYR A 228 17.42 -0.06 -19.64
N GLY A 229 18.34 0.73 -19.07
CA GLY A 229 18.34 2.20 -19.27
C GLY A 229 17.08 2.87 -18.76
N SER A 230 16.38 2.20 -17.86
CA SER A 230 15.07 2.63 -17.33
C SER A 230 15.24 3.67 -16.26
N ARG A 231 14.22 4.50 -16.08
CA ARG A 231 14.21 5.54 -15.04
C ARG A 231 13.25 5.23 -13.89
N ALA A 232 12.39 4.23 -14.04
CA ALA A 232 11.50 3.77 -13.00
C ALA A 232 11.26 2.27 -13.10
N VAL A 233 10.96 1.64 -11.96
CA VAL A 233 10.43 0.29 -11.88
C VAL A 233 9.06 0.32 -11.22
N SER A 234 8.09 -0.35 -11.84
CA SER A 234 6.76 -0.57 -11.27
C SER A 234 6.63 -2.04 -10.92
N VAL A 235 6.30 -2.33 -9.67
CA VAL A 235 6.15 -3.67 -9.12
C VAL A 235 4.68 -3.91 -8.80
N GLY A 236 4.02 -4.76 -9.59
CA GLY A 236 2.63 -5.17 -9.37
C GLY A 236 2.56 -6.52 -8.70
N GLU A 237 1.83 -6.66 -7.61
CA GLU A 237 1.75 -7.86 -6.77
C GLU A 237 0.33 -8.20 -6.38
N VAL A 238 0.08 -9.50 -6.16
CA VAL A 238 -1.18 -10.00 -5.58
C VAL A 238 -0.89 -10.78 -4.31
N PRO A 239 -0.72 -10.10 -3.16
CA PRO A 239 -0.61 -10.76 -1.89
C PRO A 239 -1.98 -11.22 -1.35
N LEU A 240 -2.00 -12.46 -0.87
CA LEU A 240 -3.01 -13.01 0.03
C LEU A 240 -2.41 -13.00 1.45
N ARG A 241 -3.04 -12.31 2.39
CA ARG A 241 -2.53 -12.18 3.76
C ARG A 241 -3.53 -12.70 4.77
N ILE A 242 -3.01 -13.39 5.78
CA ILE A 242 -3.71 -13.69 7.02
C ILE A 242 -2.91 -13.14 8.19
N GLY A 243 -3.54 -12.34 9.03
CA GLY A 243 -2.90 -11.68 10.16
C GLY A 243 -3.68 -11.84 11.45
N VAL A 244 -2.98 -11.81 12.56
CA VAL A 244 -3.57 -11.74 13.91
C VAL A 244 -3.03 -10.51 14.61
N THR A 245 -3.95 -9.67 15.09
CA THR A 245 -3.64 -8.48 15.89
C THR A 245 -4.11 -8.73 17.32
N GLN A 246 -3.21 -8.55 18.28
CA GLN A 246 -3.51 -8.55 19.70
C GLN A 246 -3.40 -7.13 20.25
N PHE A 247 -4.49 -6.60 20.77
CA PHE A 247 -4.49 -5.38 21.57
C PHE A 247 -4.13 -5.73 23.01
N LEU A 248 -3.07 -5.11 23.55
CA LEU A 248 -2.48 -5.48 24.84
C LEU A 248 -3.22 -4.87 26.03
N GLU A 249 -4.02 -3.83 25.79
CA GLU A 249 -4.84 -3.16 26.78
C GLU A 249 -6.28 -2.99 26.26
N ARG A 250 -7.26 -2.97 27.18
CA ARG A 250 -8.67 -2.71 26.84
C ARG A 250 -8.89 -1.35 26.14
N SER A 251 -8.04 -0.37 26.42
CA SER A 251 -8.04 0.93 25.76
C SER A 251 -7.56 0.87 24.30
N GLY A 252 -6.98 -0.26 23.84
CA GLY A 252 -6.38 -0.39 22.51
C GLY A 252 -5.15 0.51 22.31
N THR A 253 -4.52 0.95 23.41
CA THR A 253 -3.35 1.84 23.36
C THR A 253 -2.17 1.17 22.67
N TRP A 254 -1.89 -0.09 23.01
CA TRP A 254 -0.80 -0.87 22.42
C TRP A 254 -1.34 -2.07 21.66
N PHE A 255 -0.71 -2.39 20.56
CA PHE A 255 -0.98 -3.62 19.84
C PHE A 255 0.28 -4.23 19.24
N VAL A 256 0.21 -5.53 18.99
CA VAL A 256 1.14 -6.29 18.17
C VAL A 256 0.37 -7.06 17.13
N GLN A 257 0.95 -7.22 15.94
CA GLN A 257 0.36 -7.97 14.84
C GLN A 257 1.43 -8.86 14.21
N GLY A 258 1.08 -10.10 13.95
CA GLY A 258 1.83 -11.01 13.10
C GLY A 258 1.01 -11.36 11.88
N SER A 259 1.63 -11.46 10.70
CA SER A 259 0.94 -11.87 9.49
C SER A 259 1.80 -12.82 8.66
N PHE A 260 1.13 -13.79 8.05
CA PHE A 260 1.66 -14.59 6.96
C PHE A 260 1.11 -14.05 5.65
N GLU A 261 1.93 -13.99 4.61
CA GLU A 261 1.49 -13.66 3.27
C GLU A 261 1.95 -14.69 2.25
N TRP A 262 1.11 -14.91 1.25
CA TRP A 262 1.44 -15.61 0.03
C TRP A 262 1.20 -14.67 -1.15
N VAL A 263 2.24 -14.39 -1.92
CA VAL A 263 2.19 -13.54 -3.09
C VAL A 263 2.10 -14.44 -4.32
N ALA A 264 0.95 -14.45 -4.97
CA ALA A 264 0.67 -15.33 -6.09
C ALA A 264 1.61 -15.07 -7.28
N PHE A 265 1.92 -13.82 -7.53
CA PHE A 265 2.93 -13.38 -8.49
C PHE A 265 3.41 -11.97 -8.15
N SER A 266 4.63 -11.65 -8.59
CA SER A 266 5.15 -10.29 -8.60
C SER A 266 5.68 -9.99 -10.00
N ARG A 267 5.27 -8.85 -10.56
CA ARG A 267 5.69 -8.38 -11.88
C ARG A 267 6.44 -7.07 -11.76
N HIS A 268 7.69 -7.07 -12.20
CA HIS A 268 8.56 -5.91 -12.23
C HIS A 268 8.64 -5.36 -13.65
N SER A 269 8.12 -4.16 -13.86
CA SER A 269 8.10 -3.50 -15.17
C SER A 269 9.02 -2.28 -15.14
N PHE A 270 10.05 -2.28 -15.96
CA PHE A 270 10.99 -1.18 -16.11
C PHE A 270 10.47 -0.19 -17.13
N VAL A 271 10.39 1.09 -16.75
CA VAL A 271 9.73 2.12 -17.55
C VAL A 271 10.68 3.28 -17.86
N HIS A 272 10.64 3.75 -19.10
CA HIS A 272 11.29 4.97 -19.57
C HIS A 272 10.38 5.70 -20.54
N ALA A 273 10.19 7.01 -20.38
CA ALA A 273 9.35 7.85 -21.22
C ALA A 273 7.93 7.29 -21.49
N GLY A 274 7.33 6.65 -20.47
CA GLY A 274 5.99 6.05 -20.55
C GLY A 274 5.95 4.67 -21.22
N GLU A 275 7.08 4.15 -21.70
CA GLU A 275 7.17 2.85 -22.35
C GLU A 275 7.86 1.83 -21.46
N THR A 276 7.39 0.57 -21.52
CA THR A 276 8.04 -0.54 -20.83
C THR A 276 9.24 -1.01 -21.62
N GLN A 277 10.41 -0.91 -21.02
CA GLN A 277 11.70 -1.32 -21.62
C GLN A 277 12.02 -2.80 -21.33
N GLY A 278 11.54 -3.32 -20.23
CA GLY A 278 11.74 -4.72 -19.85
C GLY A 278 10.81 -5.13 -18.73
N VAL A 279 10.62 -6.43 -18.60
CA VAL A 279 9.76 -7.04 -17.56
C VAL A 279 10.43 -8.31 -17.06
N PHE A 280 10.40 -8.52 -15.74
CA PHE A 280 10.54 -9.85 -15.19
C PHE A 280 9.39 -10.16 -14.21
N GLN A 281 9.16 -11.43 -13.95
CA GLN A 281 8.19 -11.90 -12.97
C GLN A 281 8.89 -12.87 -12.02
N THR A 282 8.44 -12.90 -10.77
CA THR A 282 8.85 -13.95 -9.84
C THR A 282 7.77 -15.01 -9.76
N ALA A 283 8.17 -16.24 -9.43
CA ALA A 283 7.25 -17.28 -9.00
C ALA A 283 6.49 -16.85 -7.74
N ALA A 284 5.48 -17.64 -7.37
CA ALA A 284 4.77 -17.41 -6.12
C ALA A 284 5.73 -17.48 -4.92
N THR A 285 5.62 -16.53 -4.01
CA THR A 285 6.48 -16.44 -2.83
C THR A 285 5.64 -16.36 -1.57
N TRP A 286 6.24 -16.63 -0.44
CA TRP A 286 5.63 -16.46 0.88
C TRP A 286 6.50 -15.55 1.75
N GLY A 287 5.87 -14.97 2.75
CA GLY A 287 6.55 -14.08 3.68
C GLY A 287 5.85 -13.96 5.02
N PHE A 288 6.52 -13.26 5.91
CA PHE A 288 6.01 -12.89 7.21
C PHE A 288 6.17 -11.41 7.44
N SER A 289 5.23 -10.84 8.20
CA SER A 289 5.37 -9.48 8.72
C SER A 289 5.04 -9.42 10.19
N ALA A 290 5.66 -8.48 10.87
CA ALA A 290 5.38 -8.12 12.27
C ALA A 290 5.19 -6.61 12.36
N ARG A 291 4.17 -6.19 13.11
CA ARG A 291 3.88 -4.79 13.40
C ARG A 291 3.66 -4.61 14.89
N ALA A 292 4.12 -3.50 15.41
CA ALA A 292 3.80 -3.09 16.78
C ALA A 292 3.45 -1.60 16.76
N GLY A 293 2.45 -1.20 17.53
CA GLY A 293 2.02 0.19 17.52
C GLY A 293 1.47 0.67 18.84
N ALA A 294 1.45 1.99 18.99
CA ALA A 294 0.93 2.67 20.16
C ALA A 294 0.09 3.90 19.78
N ARG A 295 -0.98 4.14 20.53
CA ARG A 295 -1.84 5.33 20.42
C ARG A 295 -1.57 6.31 21.56
N PHE A 296 -1.54 7.60 21.24
CA PHE A 296 -1.25 8.70 22.17
C PHE A 296 -2.34 9.77 22.12
#